data_26a1b99722fdda86f3b25dbeed2d4337
#
_entry.id   26a1b99722fdda86f3b25dbeed2d4337
#
_cell.length_a   1.000
_cell.length_b   1.000
_cell.length_c   1.000
_cell.angle_alpha   90.00
_cell.angle_beta   90.00
_cell.angle_gamma   90.00
#
_symmetry.space_group_name_H-M   'P 1'
#
loop_
_entity.id
_entity.type
_entity.pdbx_description
1 polymer ?
#
loop_
_entity_poly.entity_id
_entity_poly.type
_entity_poly.pdbx_seq_one_letter_code
_entity_poly.pdbx_strand_id
1 'polypeptide(L)'
;MIGKEETIMDKKAIYSLSYGIFMLSTKAGDKTNGCIINTCIQVANNPTRVAISVLNTNYTCDLLKESGVFAISVLDEQCTFDSIKHFGFQSGRDVDKFEGIRMPEDVNGIPYMGWYACAVISGKVASSHDLGTHTLFIAEVVDAKMLSDKAPLTYADYQAHVKPKADKPPKTDKKIVGWRCKICNYVYEGSELPADYVCPLCGHGADDFEPIYE
;
A
#
# COMPACT_ATOMS: atom_id res chain seq x y z
N MET A 1 -3.38 39.04 -25.47
CA MET A 1 -3.30 37.56 -25.21
C MET A 1 -2.54 37.40 -23.91
N ILE A 2 -3.25 37.12 -22.83
CA ILE A 2 -2.63 36.90 -21.50
C ILE A 2 -2.18 35.44 -21.51
N GLY A 3 -0.85 35.24 -21.55
CA GLY A 3 -0.28 33.89 -21.45
C GLY A 3 -0.76 33.23 -20.15
N LYS A 4 -1.37 32.07 -20.26
CA LYS A 4 -1.60 31.21 -19.09
C LYS A 4 -0.21 30.80 -18.57
N GLU A 5 0.22 31.39 -17.47
CA GLU A 5 1.30 30.79 -16.66
C GLU A 5 0.84 29.38 -16.27
N GLU A 6 1.52 28.36 -16.79
CA GLU A 6 1.34 26.99 -16.29
C GLU A 6 1.77 26.98 -14.83
N THR A 7 0.81 26.91 -13.93
CA THR A 7 1.07 26.79 -12.51
C THR A 7 1.74 25.43 -12.28
N ILE A 8 3.04 25.43 -12.03
CA ILE A 8 3.78 24.20 -11.67
C ILE A 8 3.29 23.78 -10.28
N MET A 9 2.59 22.65 -10.22
CA MET A 9 2.10 22.09 -8.95
C MET A 9 3.29 21.68 -8.06
N ASP A 10 3.36 22.22 -6.85
CA ASP A 10 4.31 21.74 -5.84
C ASP A 10 3.83 20.39 -5.27
N LYS A 11 4.38 19.30 -5.79
CA LYS A 11 4.05 17.93 -5.35
C LYS A 11 4.34 17.71 -3.87
N LYS A 12 5.22 18.47 -3.22
CA LYS A 12 5.53 18.35 -1.79
C LYS A 12 4.33 18.68 -0.91
N ALA A 13 3.40 19.52 -1.39
CA ALA A 13 2.17 19.83 -0.67
C ALA A 13 1.31 18.58 -0.41
N ILE A 14 1.34 17.60 -1.33
CA ILE A 14 0.61 16.33 -1.18
C ILE A 14 1.15 15.49 -0.02
N TYR A 15 2.46 15.60 0.28
CA TYR A 15 3.07 14.86 1.40
C TYR A 15 2.67 15.40 2.78
N SER A 16 1.97 16.54 2.83
CA SER A 16 1.38 17.06 4.08
C SER A 16 0.08 16.35 4.48
N LEU A 17 -0.47 15.50 3.61
CA LEU A 17 -1.63 14.67 3.95
C LEU A 17 -1.22 13.59 4.95
N SER A 18 -2.08 13.37 5.96
CA SER A 18 -1.88 12.32 6.96
C SER A 18 -2.46 11.00 6.48
N TYR A 19 -1.68 9.93 6.65
CA TYR A 19 -2.07 8.56 6.30
C TYR A 19 -1.70 7.61 7.44
N GLY A 20 -2.47 6.53 7.58
CA GLY A 20 -2.08 5.37 8.37
C GLY A 20 -1.23 4.38 7.54
N ILE A 21 -0.95 3.22 8.14
CA ILE A 21 -0.42 2.04 7.45
C ILE A 21 -1.33 0.87 7.76
N PHE A 22 -1.77 0.19 6.73
CA PHE A 22 -2.76 -0.87 6.82
C PHE A 22 -2.34 -2.10 6.02
N MET A 23 -2.61 -3.30 6.55
CA MET A 23 -2.61 -4.50 5.74
C MET A 23 -4.04 -4.76 5.25
N LEU A 24 -4.26 -4.64 3.96
CA LEU A 24 -5.49 -5.04 3.28
C LEU A 24 -5.37 -6.49 2.85
N SER A 25 -6.34 -7.32 3.19
CA SER A 25 -6.47 -8.68 2.71
C SER A 25 -7.84 -8.94 2.12
N THR A 26 -7.91 -9.87 1.18
CA THR A 26 -9.14 -10.31 0.51
C THR A 26 -8.99 -11.74 0.00
N LYS A 27 -10.13 -12.38 -0.29
CA LYS A 27 -10.19 -13.73 -0.81
C LYS A 27 -11.26 -13.81 -1.89
N ALA A 28 -10.90 -14.39 -3.04
CA ALA A 28 -11.82 -14.68 -4.14
C ALA A 28 -11.66 -16.15 -4.53
N GLY A 29 -12.71 -16.95 -4.34
CA GLY A 29 -12.64 -18.42 -4.47
C GLY A 29 -11.57 -18.99 -3.52
N ASP A 30 -10.64 -19.76 -4.07
CA ASP A 30 -9.53 -20.36 -3.32
C ASP A 30 -8.29 -19.46 -3.20
N LYS A 31 -8.32 -18.27 -3.81
CA LYS A 31 -7.17 -17.36 -3.86
C LYS A 31 -7.28 -16.31 -2.76
N THR A 32 -6.28 -16.27 -1.91
CA THR A 32 -6.12 -15.25 -0.87
C THR A 32 -4.93 -14.36 -1.19
N ASN A 33 -5.07 -13.06 -1.04
CA ASN A 33 -3.94 -12.15 -1.14
C ASN A 33 -4.09 -10.96 -0.19
N GLY A 34 -2.94 -10.33 0.10
CA GLY A 34 -2.88 -9.12 0.89
C GLY A 34 -1.80 -8.16 0.38
N CYS A 35 -1.98 -6.89 0.69
CA CYS A 35 -1.01 -5.84 0.38
C CYS A 35 -1.01 -4.77 1.47
N ILE A 36 0.04 -3.97 1.49
CA ILE A 36 0.10 -2.78 2.34
C ILE A 36 -0.49 -1.60 1.57
N ILE A 37 -1.37 -0.87 2.23
CA ILE A 37 -1.94 0.39 1.74
C ILE A 37 -1.78 1.48 2.80
N ASN A 38 -1.81 2.74 2.39
CA ASN A 38 -1.80 3.88 3.29
C ASN A 38 -3.15 4.64 3.34
N THR A 39 -4.10 4.26 2.50
CA THR A 39 -5.38 4.96 2.37
C THR A 39 -6.52 4.10 2.86
N CYS A 40 -6.95 4.33 4.09
CA CYS A 40 -8.20 3.85 4.66
C CYS A 40 -8.73 4.93 5.59
N ILE A 41 -9.89 5.49 5.26
CA ILE A 41 -10.53 6.56 6.04
C ILE A 41 -12.02 6.29 6.20
N GLN A 42 -12.59 6.66 7.35
CA GLN A 42 -14.03 6.67 7.52
C GLN A 42 -14.64 7.83 6.72
N VAL A 43 -15.70 7.55 5.96
CA VAL A 43 -16.37 8.54 5.10
C VAL A 43 -17.86 8.72 5.41
N ALA A 44 -18.46 7.84 6.19
CA ALA A 44 -19.86 7.95 6.64
C ALA A 44 -20.07 7.24 7.97
N ASN A 45 -21.11 7.63 8.71
CA ASN A 45 -21.44 7.10 10.04
C ASN A 45 -22.68 6.18 10.04
N ASN A 46 -23.63 6.41 9.16
CA ASN A 46 -24.88 5.61 9.11
C ASN A 46 -25.32 5.39 7.65
N PRO A 47 -25.10 4.20 7.06
CA PRO A 47 -24.26 3.14 7.62
C PRO A 47 -22.79 3.59 7.75
N THR A 48 -22.04 2.97 8.65
CA THR A 48 -20.61 3.23 8.77
C THR A 48 -19.90 2.76 7.50
N ARG A 49 -19.17 3.68 6.85
CA ARG A 49 -18.44 3.38 5.61
C ARG A 49 -17.00 3.87 5.68
N VAL A 50 -16.15 3.11 5.02
CA VAL A 50 -14.75 3.47 4.79
C VAL A 50 -14.47 3.61 3.31
N ALA A 51 -13.51 4.47 2.97
CA ALA A 51 -12.90 4.56 1.64
C ALA A 51 -11.49 3.98 1.71
N ILE A 52 -11.16 3.09 0.76
CA ILE A 52 -9.81 2.57 0.57
C ILE A 52 -9.38 2.78 -0.88
N SER A 53 -8.10 3.08 -1.09
CA SER A 53 -7.53 3.23 -2.43
C SER A 53 -6.45 2.19 -2.66
N VAL A 54 -6.58 1.41 -3.74
CA VAL A 54 -5.71 0.27 -4.05
C VAL A 54 -5.13 0.43 -5.44
N LEU A 55 -3.81 0.26 -5.58
CA LEU A 55 -3.10 0.35 -6.85
C LEU A 55 -3.65 -0.69 -7.85
N ASN A 56 -4.01 -0.28 -9.07
CA ASN A 56 -4.63 -1.14 -10.08
C ASN A 56 -3.74 -2.31 -10.52
N THR A 57 -2.42 -2.16 -10.47
CA THR A 57 -1.48 -3.23 -10.79
C THR A 57 -1.33 -4.26 -9.66
N ASN A 58 -1.90 -4.00 -8.47
CA ASN A 58 -1.80 -4.90 -7.34
C ASN A 58 -2.78 -6.06 -7.48
N TYR A 59 -2.30 -7.30 -7.32
CA TYR A 59 -3.14 -8.50 -7.39
C TYR A 59 -4.29 -8.49 -6.37
N THR A 60 -4.09 -7.89 -5.19
CA THR A 60 -5.15 -7.69 -4.20
C THR A 60 -6.31 -6.85 -4.77
N CYS A 61 -6.02 -5.88 -5.65
CA CYS A 61 -7.05 -5.07 -6.29
C CYS A 61 -7.98 -5.90 -7.17
N ASP A 62 -7.40 -6.83 -7.95
CA ASP A 62 -8.20 -7.71 -8.82
C ASP A 62 -9.10 -8.64 -8.00
N LEU A 63 -8.52 -9.29 -6.98
CA LEU A 63 -9.29 -10.17 -6.10
C LEU A 63 -10.39 -9.41 -5.33
N LEU A 64 -10.12 -8.17 -4.92
CA LEU A 64 -11.12 -7.34 -4.25
C LEU A 64 -12.26 -6.93 -5.19
N LYS A 65 -11.95 -6.63 -6.47
CA LYS A 65 -12.98 -6.39 -7.50
C LYS A 65 -13.88 -7.60 -7.73
N GLU A 66 -13.33 -8.80 -7.61
CA GLU A 66 -14.04 -10.06 -7.77
C GLU A 66 -14.88 -10.42 -6.54
N SER A 67 -14.28 -10.36 -5.33
CA SER A 67 -14.91 -10.84 -4.10
C SER A 67 -15.87 -9.83 -3.46
N GLY A 68 -15.54 -8.53 -3.56
CA GLY A 68 -16.28 -7.47 -2.93
C GLY A 68 -16.18 -7.42 -1.39
N VAL A 69 -15.30 -8.24 -0.77
CA VAL A 69 -15.11 -8.28 0.69
C VAL A 69 -13.64 -8.23 1.07
N PHE A 70 -13.34 -7.64 2.22
CA PHE A 70 -11.96 -7.48 2.69
C PHE A 70 -11.86 -7.36 4.20
N ALA A 71 -10.66 -7.56 4.70
CA ALA A 71 -10.25 -7.17 6.05
C ALA A 71 -9.12 -6.14 5.98
N ILE A 72 -9.19 -5.13 6.85
CA ILE A 72 -8.14 -4.14 7.10
C ILE A 72 -7.57 -4.39 8.49
N SER A 73 -6.29 -4.73 8.58
CA SER A 73 -5.54 -4.66 9.84
C SER A 73 -4.92 -3.27 9.96
N VAL A 74 -5.32 -2.50 10.97
CA VAL A 74 -4.71 -1.22 11.29
C VAL A 74 -3.40 -1.51 12.00
N LEU A 75 -2.27 -1.30 11.31
CA LEU A 75 -0.97 -1.64 11.88
C LEU A 75 -0.63 -0.72 13.03
N ASP A 76 0.03 -1.25 14.06
CA ASP A 76 0.42 -0.52 15.26
C ASP A 76 1.90 -0.06 15.21
N GLU A 77 2.29 0.80 16.14
CA GLU A 77 3.63 1.38 16.28
C GLU A 77 4.76 0.36 16.46
N GLN A 78 4.45 -0.91 16.77
CA GLN A 78 5.44 -1.99 16.90
C GLN A 78 5.61 -2.78 15.61
N CYS A 79 4.87 -2.43 14.55
CA CYS A 79 4.97 -3.14 13.28
C CYS A 79 6.37 -2.98 12.68
N THR A 80 6.96 -4.13 12.32
CA THR A 80 8.32 -4.17 11.79
C THR A 80 8.34 -3.93 10.28
N PHE A 81 9.47 -3.44 9.77
CA PHE A 81 9.67 -3.30 8.34
C PHE A 81 9.56 -4.65 7.60
N ASP A 82 10.01 -5.75 8.20
CA ASP A 82 9.94 -7.08 7.58
C ASP A 82 8.49 -7.52 7.33
N SER A 83 7.57 -7.23 8.26
CA SER A 83 6.15 -7.50 8.08
C SER A 83 5.54 -6.66 6.95
N ILE A 84 5.89 -5.37 6.90
CA ILE A 84 5.48 -4.46 5.82
C ILE A 84 6.06 -4.91 4.48
N LYS A 85 7.35 -5.28 4.46
CA LYS A 85 8.04 -5.76 3.26
C LYS A 85 7.40 -7.04 2.73
N HIS A 86 7.08 -7.98 3.60
CA HIS A 86 6.47 -9.26 3.23
C HIS A 86 5.16 -9.07 2.45
N PHE A 87 4.26 -8.19 2.90
CA PHE A 87 2.98 -7.97 2.24
C PHE A 87 3.02 -6.86 1.17
N GLY A 88 3.95 -5.92 1.26
CA GLY A 88 3.98 -4.71 0.42
C GLY A 88 4.97 -4.73 -0.75
N PHE A 89 6.07 -5.51 -0.67
CA PHE A 89 7.18 -5.43 -1.62
C PHE A 89 7.32 -6.64 -2.55
N GLN A 90 6.30 -7.46 -2.63
CA GLN A 90 6.25 -8.61 -3.54
C GLN A 90 4.83 -8.78 -4.08
N SER A 91 4.71 -9.41 -5.26
CA SER A 91 3.43 -9.67 -5.89
C SER A 91 2.86 -11.02 -5.48
N GLY A 92 1.58 -11.06 -5.10
CA GLY A 92 0.86 -12.32 -4.90
C GLY A 92 0.56 -13.09 -6.19
N ARG A 93 0.99 -12.57 -7.36
CA ARG A 93 0.99 -13.32 -8.62
C ARG A 93 2.18 -14.26 -8.71
N ASP A 94 3.28 -13.91 -8.02
CA ASP A 94 4.57 -14.61 -8.08
C ASP A 94 4.80 -15.50 -6.87
N VAL A 95 4.23 -15.12 -5.71
CA VAL A 95 4.40 -15.83 -4.44
C VAL A 95 3.10 -15.89 -3.64
N ASP A 96 2.89 -16.98 -2.92
CA ASP A 96 1.84 -17.06 -1.90
C ASP A 96 2.33 -16.38 -0.61
N LYS A 97 1.79 -15.18 -0.33
CA LYS A 97 2.18 -14.40 0.85
C LYS A 97 1.64 -14.96 2.17
N PHE A 98 0.74 -15.93 2.12
CA PHE A 98 0.10 -16.56 3.28
C PHE A 98 0.64 -17.95 3.56
N GLU A 99 1.49 -18.50 2.68
CA GLU A 99 2.09 -19.81 2.84
C GLU A 99 2.84 -19.94 4.17
N GLY A 100 2.50 -20.95 4.96
CA GLY A 100 3.11 -21.21 6.26
C GLY A 100 2.73 -20.23 7.38
N ILE A 101 1.87 -19.26 7.13
CA ILE A 101 1.43 -18.25 8.12
C ILE A 101 -0.01 -18.57 8.55
N ARG A 102 -0.19 -18.87 9.83
CA ARG A 102 -1.53 -19.03 10.40
C ARG A 102 -2.07 -17.69 10.87
N MET A 103 -3.12 -17.22 10.22
CA MET A 103 -3.82 -15.97 10.57
C MET A 103 -5.23 -16.25 11.09
N PRO A 104 -5.76 -15.42 12.02
CA PRO A 104 -7.17 -15.41 12.33
C PRO A 104 -7.96 -14.91 11.10
N GLU A 105 -9.23 -15.29 11.03
CA GLU A 105 -10.15 -14.85 9.99
C GLU A 105 -11.22 -13.91 10.58
N ASP A 106 -11.66 -12.97 9.77
CA ASP A 106 -12.74 -12.06 10.10
C ASP A 106 -14.13 -12.71 9.88
N VAL A 107 -15.22 -11.94 10.04
CA VAL A 107 -16.60 -12.41 9.85
C VAL A 107 -16.92 -12.83 8.41
N ASN A 108 -16.12 -12.42 7.44
CA ASN A 108 -16.24 -12.78 6.03
C ASN A 108 -15.33 -13.97 5.65
N GLY A 109 -14.60 -14.57 6.60
CA GLY A 109 -13.62 -15.63 6.35
C GLY A 109 -12.35 -15.11 5.66
N ILE A 110 -12.03 -13.82 5.83
CA ILE A 110 -10.83 -13.18 5.28
C ILE A 110 -9.72 -13.18 6.34
N PRO A 111 -8.53 -13.74 6.06
CA PRO A 111 -7.44 -13.73 7.01
C PRO A 111 -6.94 -12.29 7.25
N TYR A 112 -6.66 -11.95 8.50
CA TYR A 112 -6.13 -10.65 8.89
C TYR A 112 -4.90 -10.78 9.78
N MET A 113 -4.04 -9.77 9.77
CA MET A 113 -2.86 -9.71 10.64
C MET A 113 -3.32 -9.40 12.08
N GLY A 114 -3.22 -10.41 12.96
CA GLY A 114 -3.60 -10.28 14.37
C GLY A 114 -2.43 -9.85 15.29
N TRP A 115 -1.21 -9.78 14.77
CA TRP A 115 -0.01 -9.25 15.44
C TRP A 115 0.39 -7.94 14.77
N TYR A 116 1.05 -7.05 15.51
CA TYR A 116 1.41 -5.72 15.03
C TYR A 116 0.23 -4.90 14.47
N ALA A 117 -0.98 -5.16 14.98
CA ALA A 117 -2.18 -4.45 14.61
C ALA A 117 -2.96 -4.05 15.87
N CYS A 118 -3.44 -2.82 15.91
CA CYS A 118 -4.27 -2.33 17.01
C CYS A 118 -5.77 -2.57 16.77
N ALA A 119 -6.20 -2.74 15.51
CA ALA A 119 -7.59 -3.02 15.20
C ALA A 119 -7.71 -3.82 13.89
N VAL A 120 -8.86 -4.47 13.70
CA VAL A 120 -9.30 -5.05 12.44
C VAL A 120 -10.67 -4.49 12.06
N ILE A 121 -10.86 -4.21 10.75
CA ILE A 121 -12.10 -3.71 10.16
C ILE A 121 -12.46 -4.61 8.99
N SER A 122 -13.66 -5.19 9.04
CA SER A 122 -14.20 -6.03 7.97
C SER A 122 -15.14 -5.19 7.10
N GLY A 123 -14.91 -5.20 5.80
CA GLY A 123 -15.66 -4.39 4.86
C GLY A 123 -16.33 -5.19 3.74
N LYS A 124 -17.47 -4.67 3.28
CA LYS A 124 -18.15 -5.10 2.07
C LYS A 124 -18.25 -3.94 1.10
N VAL A 125 -17.71 -4.11 -0.10
CA VAL A 125 -17.68 -3.06 -1.12
C VAL A 125 -19.10 -2.71 -1.54
N ALA A 126 -19.43 -1.43 -1.48
CA ALA A 126 -20.68 -0.86 -1.94
C ALA A 126 -20.56 -0.25 -3.35
N SER A 127 -19.41 0.38 -3.64
CA SER A 127 -19.09 0.89 -4.97
C SER A 127 -17.57 0.99 -5.17
N SER A 128 -17.15 1.05 -6.44
CA SER A 128 -15.77 1.27 -6.81
C SER A 128 -15.66 2.25 -7.97
N HIS A 129 -14.57 3.03 -7.99
CA HIS A 129 -14.30 4.05 -9.01
C HIS A 129 -12.84 3.93 -9.47
N ASP A 130 -12.64 3.78 -10.76
CA ASP A 130 -11.31 3.79 -11.37
C ASP A 130 -10.78 5.23 -11.42
N LEU A 131 -9.60 5.45 -10.83
CA LEU A 131 -8.90 6.74 -10.80
C LEU A 131 -7.67 6.74 -11.72
N GLY A 132 -7.56 5.79 -12.65
CA GLY A 132 -6.42 5.62 -13.54
C GLY A 132 -5.34 4.71 -12.93
N THR A 133 -4.55 5.17 -12.00
CA THR A 133 -3.51 4.35 -11.34
C THR A 133 -4.06 3.49 -10.19
N HIS A 134 -5.15 3.91 -9.57
CA HIS A 134 -5.77 3.26 -8.42
C HIS A 134 -7.27 3.06 -8.62
N THR A 135 -7.82 2.11 -7.91
CA THR A 135 -9.27 1.99 -7.72
C THR A 135 -9.62 2.45 -6.30
N LEU A 136 -10.55 3.41 -6.20
CA LEU A 136 -11.18 3.80 -4.94
C LEU A 136 -12.37 2.89 -4.68
N PHE A 137 -12.39 2.23 -3.53
CA PHE A 137 -13.52 1.43 -3.07
C PHE A 137 -14.20 2.13 -1.91
N ILE A 138 -15.51 2.27 -1.97
CA ILE A 138 -16.35 2.67 -0.84
C ILE A 138 -17.01 1.41 -0.30
N ALA A 139 -16.82 1.12 0.98
CA ALA A 139 -17.29 -0.10 1.59
C ALA A 139 -18.05 0.17 2.88
N GLU A 140 -19.08 -0.63 3.12
CA GLU A 140 -19.76 -0.68 4.40
C GLU A 140 -18.94 -1.51 5.39
N VAL A 141 -18.75 -0.99 6.60
CA VAL A 141 -18.13 -1.72 7.70
C VAL A 141 -19.12 -2.70 8.28
N VAL A 142 -18.83 -4.00 8.17
CA VAL A 142 -19.72 -5.08 8.65
C VAL A 142 -19.32 -5.62 10.01
N ASP A 143 -18.03 -5.45 10.40
CA ASP A 143 -17.51 -5.74 11.74
C ASP A 143 -16.24 -4.92 11.98
N ALA A 144 -15.96 -4.59 13.25
CA ALA A 144 -14.73 -3.94 13.66
C ALA A 144 -14.38 -4.32 15.09
N LYS A 145 -13.08 -4.61 15.36
CA LYS A 145 -12.58 -5.03 16.67
C LYS A 145 -11.28 -4.35 17.01
N MET A 146 -11.14 -3.92 18.25
CA MET A 146 -9.82 -3.57 18.81
C MET A 146 -9.06 -4.86 19.12
N LEU A 147 -7.78 -4.88 18.77
CA LEU A 147 -6.86 -6.00 19.02
C LEU A 147 -5.86 -5.66 20.13
N SER A 148 -5.52 -4.38 20.28
CA SER A 148 -4.64 -3.89 21.34
C SER A 148 -4.87 -2.40 21.60
N ASP A 149 -4.28 -1.88 22.70
CA ASP A 149 -4.31 -0.46 23.08
C ASP A 149 -3.14 0.35 22.50
N LYS A 150 -2.34 -0.26 21.59
CA LYS A 150 -1.20 0.39 20.97
C LYS A 150 -1.64 1.47 20.01
N ALA A 151 -0.80 2.50 19.84
CA ALA A 151 -1.06 3.54 18.87
C ALA A 151 -0.99 3.03 17.43
N PRO A 152 -1.88 3.47 16.52
CA PRO A 152 -1.78 3.11 15.11
C PRO A 152 -0.51 3.72 14.48
N LEU A 153 0.15 2.94 13.62
CA LEU A 153 1.32 3.39 12.87
C LEU A 153 0.89 4.40 11.79
N THR A 154 1.42 5.60 11.85
CA THR A 154 1.22 6.59 10.81
C THR A 154 2.22 6.41 9.66
N TYR A 155 1.87 6.89 8.48
CA TYR A 155 2.82 6.89 7.34
C TYR A 155 4.06 7.76 7.62
N ALA A 156 3.90 8.85 8.38
CA ALA A 156 5.01 9.70 8.80
C ALA A 156 5.98 8.95 9.71
N ASP A 157 5.48 8.22 10.71
CA ASP A 157 6.31 7.41 11.63
C ASP A 157 6.98 6.26 10.89
N TYR A 158 6.26 5.61 9.97
CA TYR A 158 6.84 4.59 9.08
C TYR A 158 8.06 5.14 8.33
N GLN A 159 7.93 6.29 7.67
CA GLN A 159 9.02 6.91 6.91
C GLN A 159 10.18 7.35 7.81
N ALA A 160 9.89 7.84 9.03
CA ALA A 160 10.91 8.36 9.95
C ALA A 160 11.67 7.26 10.71
N HIS A 161 10.97 6.18 11.11
CA HIS A 161 11.47 5.26 12.13
C HIS A 161 11.47 3.78 11.73
N VAL A 162 10.58 3.34 10.83
CA VAL A 162 10.42 1.92 10.48
C VAL A 162 11.11 1.58 9.16
N LYS A 163 10.96 2.44 8.15
CA LYS A 163 11.56 2.23 6.84
C LYS A 163 13.08 2.36 6.91
N PRO A 164 13.85 1.34 6.47
CA PRO A 164 15.30 1.45 6.37
C PRO A 164 15.67 2.59 5.42
N LYS A 165 16.70 3.36 5.79
CA LYS A 165 17.30 4.32 4.86
C LYS A 165 17.91 3.56 3.69
N ALA A 166 17.70 4.07 2.47
CA ALA A 166 18.27 3.43 1.29
C ALA A 166 19.80 3.36 1.39
N ASP A 167 20.34 2.15 1.29
CA ASP A 167 21.77 1.98 1.11
C ASP A 167 22.16 2.53 -0.26
N LYS A 168 23.32 3.18 -0.33
CA LYS A 168 23.88 3.57 -1.63
C LYS A 168 24.07 2.30 -2.47
N PRO A 169 23.70 2.31 -3.75
CA PRO A 169 23.88 1.14 -4.61
C PRO A 169 25.34 0.66 -4.52
N PRO A 170 25.56 -0.65 -4.46
CA PRO A 170 26.90 -1.20 -4.38
C PRO A 170 27.72 -0.71 -5.57
N LYS A 171 28.98 -0.32 -5.32
CA LYS A 171 29.92 0.02 -6.38
C LYS A 171 30.15 -1.26 -7.19
N THR A 172 29.59 -1.35 -8.37
CA THR A 172 29.81 -2.43 -9.33
C THR A 172 30.38 -1.83 -10.61
N ASP A 173 31.21 -2.58 -11.32
CA ASP A 173 31.71 -2.17 -12.64
C ASP A 173 30.62 -2.30 -13.74
N LYS A 174 29.42 -2.75 -13.37
CA LYS A 174 28.28 -2.88 -14.28
C LYS A 174 27.62 -1.55 -14.54
N LYS A 175 27.23 -1.33 -15.79
CA LYS A 175 26.55 -0.10 -16.21
C LYS A 175 25.08 -0.12 -15.76
N ILE A 176 24.64 0.96 -15.11
CA ILE A 176 23.22 1.14 -14.81
C ILE A 176 22.51 1.59 -16.09
N VAL A 177 21.46 0.85 -16.48
CA VAL A 177 20.65 1.11 -17.67
C VAL A 177 19.25 1.61 -17.34
N GLY A 178 18.84 1.53 -16.08
CA GLY A 178 17.53 1.99 -15.61
C GLY A 178 17.38 1.80 -14.10
N TRP A 179 16.21 2.18 -13.59
CA TRP A 179 15.84 2.05 -12.18
C TRP A 179 14.43 1.48 -12.05
N ARG A 180 14.26 0.45 -11.25
CA ARG A 180 12.96 -0.19 -11.01
C ARG A 180 12.40 0.22 -9.67
N CYS A 181 11.16 0.68 -9.65
CA CYS A 181 10.41 0.89 -8.40
C CYS A 181 10.11 -0.47 -7.74
N LYS A 182 10.61 -0.69 -6.52
CA LYS A 182 10.41 -1.92 -5.73
C LYS A 182 8.94 -2.15 -5.32
N ILE A 183 8.10 -1.11 -5.42
CA ILE A 183 6.70 -1.15 -4.98
C ILE A 183 5.75 -1.55 -6.11
N CYS A 184 5.90 -0.93 -7.30
CA CYS A 184 4.96 -1.12 -8.42
C CYS A 184 5.61 -1.64 -9.70
N ASN A 185 6.93 -1.94 -9.68
CA ASN A 185 7.74 -2.39 -10.82
C ASN A 185 7.82 -1.38 -11.99
N TYR A 186 7.42 -0.12 -11.81
CA TYR A 186 7.66 0.92 -12.79
C TYR A 186 9.16 1.06 -13.07
N VAL A 187 9.53 1.18 -14.33
CA VAL A 187 10.93 1.36 -14.75
C VAL A 187 11.14 2.79 -15.22
N TYR A 188 12.11 3.45 -14.59
CA TYR A 188 12.67 4.72 -15.05
C TYR A 188 13.85 4.43 -15.97
N GLU A 189 13.79 4.93 -17.21
CA GLU A 189 14.86 4.78 -18.21
C GLU A 189 15.89 5.89 -18.03
N GLY A 190 17.07 5.55 -17.50
CA GLY A 190 18.18 6.47 -17.30
C GLY A 190 19.27 5.88 -16.40
N SER A 191 20.52 6.29 -16.63
CA SER A 191 21.66 5.80 -15.83
C SER A 191 21.71 6.41 -14.42
N GLU A 192 21.08 7.58 -14.23
CA GLU A 192 21.02 8.28 -12.95
C GLU A 192 19.56 8.57 -12.59
N LEU A 193 19.15 8.24 -11.37
CA LEU A 193 17.85 8.58 -10.82
C LEU A 193 17.95 9.90 -10.04
N PRO A 194 17.16 10.94 -10.38
CA PRO A 194 17.15 12.18 -9.59
C PRO A 194 16.80 11.89 -8.12
N ALA A 195 17.48 12.56 -7.18
CA ALA A 195 17.26 12.34 -5.75
C ALA A 195 15.84 12.70 -5.29
N ASP A 196 15.18 13.59 -6.01
CA ASP A 196 13.79 14.03 -5.78
C ASP A 196 12.78 13.31 -6.70
N TYR A 197 13.20 12.24 -7.39
CA TYR A 197 12.32 11.49 -8.29
C TYR A 197 11.20 10.81 -7.52
N VAL A 198 10.00 10.94 -8.07
CA VAL A 198 8.78 10.31 -7.53
C VAL A 198 8.19 9.40 -8.59
N CYS A 199 7.93 8.16 -8.23
CA CYS A 199 7.32 7.18 -9.12
C CYS A 199 5.97 7.69 -9.64
N PRO A 200 5.76 7.77 -10.97
CA PRO A 200 4.51 8.29 -11.52
C PRO A 200 3.30 7.38 -11.31
N LEU A 201 3.52 6.08 -10.99
CA LEU A 201 2.44 5.14 -10.76
C LEU A 201 2.00 5.06 -9.29
N CYS A 202 2.96 5.01 -8.36
CA CYS A 202 2.64 4.74 -6.94
C CYS A 202 3.03 5.87 -5.99
N GLY A 203 3.66 6.94 -6.48
CA GLY A 203 4.03 8.12 -5.68
C GLY A 203 5.21 7.93 -4.72
N HIS A 204 5.90 6.78 -4.75
CA HIS A 204 7.07 6.52 -3.90
C HIS A 204 8.32 7.26 -4.41
N GLY A 205 9.18 7.68 -3.48
CA GLY A 205 10.39 8.44 -3.78
C GLY A 205 11.53 7.58 -4.34
N ALA A 206 12.65 8.24 -4.69
CA ALA A 206 13.85 7.62 -5.24
C ALA A 206 14.43 6.49 -4.37
N ASP A 207 14.28 6.55 -3.04
CA ASP A 207 14.72 5.53 -2.09
C ASP A 207 14.06 4.16 -2.28
N ASP A 208 12.93 4.11 -2.97
CA ASP A 208 12.20 2.89 -3.29
C ASP A 208 12.55 2.33 -4.67
N PHE A 209 13.60 2.84 -5.31
CA PHE A 209 14.09 2.33 -6.57
C PHE A 209 15.37 1.50 -6.37
N GLU A 210 15.53 0.51 -7.23
CA GLU A 210 16.75 -0.29 -7.35
C GLU A 210 17.32 -0.16 -8.76
N PRO A 211 18.66 -0.14 -8.91
CA PRO A 211 19.28 -0.03 -10.23
C PRO A 211 19.11 -1.32 -11.04
N ILE A 212 18.91 -1.16 -12.34
CA ILE A 212 18.95 -2.22 -13.35
C ILE A 212 20.31 -2.14 -14.03
N TYR A 213 21.04 -3.25 -14.05
CA TYR A 213 22.37 -3.36 -14.62
C TYR A 213 22.34 -4.12 -15.96
N GLU A 214 23.23 -3.68 -16.86
CA GLU A 214 23.54 -4.40 -18.09
C GLU A 214 24.67 -5.42 -17.86
#